data_a067bbe61df6781ade41fd48801fbca4
#
_entry.id   a067bbe61df6781ade41fd48801fbca4
#
_cell.length_a   1.000
_cell.length_b   1.000
_cell.length_c   1.000
_cell.angle_alpha   90.00
_cell.angle_beta   90.00
_cell.angle_gamma   90.00
#
_symmetry.space_group_name_H-M   'P 1'
#
loop_
_entity.id
_entity.type
_entity.pdbx_description
1 polymer ?
#
loop_
_entity_poly.entity_id
_entity_poly.type
_entity_poly.pdbx_seq_one_letter_code
_entity_poly.pdbx_strand_id
1 'polypeptide(L)'
;MKRLFTSLLITLTTLTTMAQGWPAEYKGVMLQGFYWNGYADSQWPLLERDADNLATTFDLVWVPQSANCGGQSMGYDDLYWFSNYTSSFGTKEELKSMISTFKAKGIGTIADIVINHRKNVSNWVDFPKETYKGVDYELKSTDICADDDKYKQGNTWVYPTKDWATQNGYQLSTNNDTGTDWGGMRDLDHKSTNVQNSVKAYLKMLLEEEEFGYIGFRYDMVLGYSGAYTKIYNEDAKPKYSVGECWHSTNTIKDWIDATGKTSAAFDFQFRYTVRNAINKQDWSWLAQQNEGNWPLVSKEYYSGSYRQYAVTFVENHDTEYRSSTEQQDPLRKDTLAANAYLMAMPGTPCVFMTHWLAYKQEIANMVAVRKAVGISNLSVPTEVGSVKDYYAVQVEGSDSKKLLCVVGTKANSYTPNSSWKKVISGYHYAYYVQGIEPADITLPVIKEDSKPKDGVYDGVPSFCTIEEGEICAFFEAPLTWGALTYTWAWMDKGDGKDYVGTDWPGVGAKLIGTADNGNRVFKWVSTKTTAPDNIIFSGAENKTADMVFTNAGYYTKDGKQAVVTATGIEAIRTTPSTKDNVIYDLQGRKVSKEQLKKGLYIVNGKKVVIK
;
A
#
# COMPACT_ATOMS: atom_id res chain seq x y z
N MET A 1 -27.72 -68.25 -15.65
CA MET A 1 -27.13 -67.51 -14.52
C MET A 1 -26.13 -66.49 -15.07
N LYS A 2 -26.59 -65.26 -15.24
CA LYS A 2 -25.74 -64.13 -15.68
C LYS A 2 -25.25 -63.40 -14.43
N ARG A 3 -23.94 -63.37 -14.22
CA ARG A 3 -23.31 -62.59 -13.12
C ARG A 3 -23.11 -61.16 -13.61
N LEU A 4 -23.82 -60.22 -12.98
CA LEU A 4 -23.55 -58.78 -13.09
C LEU A 4 -22.30 -58.45 -12.27
N PHE A 5 -21.27 -57.92 -12.93
CA PHE A 5 -20.14 -57.24 -12.25
C PHE A 5 -20.46 -55.74 -12.20
N THR A 6 -20.76 -55.27 -11.02
CA THR A 6 -20.89 -53.83 -10.72
C THR A 6 -19.53 -53.29 -10.39
N SER A 7 -18.89 -52.56 -11.32
CA SER A 7 -17.66 -51.85 -11.08
C SER A 7 -17.96 -50.56 -10.30
N LEU A 8 -17.58 -50.52 -9.03
CA LEU A 8 -17.60 -49.31 -8.20
C LEU A 8 -16.43 -48.42 -8.57
N LEU A 9 -16.70 -47.37 -9.33
CA LEU A 9 -15.71 -46.33 -9.66
C LEU A 9 -15.56 -45.43 -8.42
N ILE A 10 -14.52 -45.67 -7.60
CA ILE A 10 -14.13 -44.74 -6.51
C ILE A 10 -13.39 -43.58 -7.15
N THR A 11 -14.08 -42.46 -7.33
CA THR A 11 -13.46 -41.19 -7.68
C THR A 11 -12.70 -40.69 -6.45
N LEU A 12 -11.40 -40.89 -6.47
CA LEU A 12 -10.51 -40.29 -5.47
C LEU A 12 -10.43 -38.80 -5.80
N THR A 13 -11.29 -37.99 -5.19
CA THR A 13 -11.07 -36.55 -5.15
C THR A 13 -9.86 -36.29 -4.26
N THR A 14 -8.71 -36.08 -4.91
CA THR A 14 -7.56 -35.48 -4.24
C THR A 14 -7.97 -34.09 -3.80
N LEU A 15 -8.35 -33.94 -2.53
CA LEU A 15 -8.33 -32.66 -1.87
C LEU A 15 -6.87 -32.21 -1.91
N THR A 16 -6.52 -31.40 -2.91
CA THR A 16 -5.32 -30.58 -2.84
C THR A 16 -5.52 -29.64 -1.65
N THR A 17 -4.97 -30.03 -0.50
CA THR A 17 -4.74 -29.08 0.58
C THR A 17 -3.89 -27.97 -0.02
N MET A 18 -4.51 -26.84 -0.34
CA MET A 18 -3.79 -25.63 -0.73
C MET A 18 -2.79 -25.37 0.38
N ALA A 19 -1.51 -25.45 0.07
CA ALA A 19 -0.47 -25.18 1.04
C ALA A 19 -0.66 -23.73 1.48
N GLN A 20 -1.08 -23.57 2.72
CA GLN A 20 -1.20 -22.27 3.35
C GLN A 20 0.21 -21.66 3.45
N GLY A 21 0.32 -20.37 3.21
CA GLY A 21 1.60 -19.64 3.26
C GLY A 21 2.02 -19.13 1.91
N TRP A 22 2.77 -19.89 1.14
CA TRP A 22 3.18 -19.52 -0.21
C TRP A 22 3.20 -20.76 -1.12
N PRO A 23 2.46 -20.74 -2.24
CA PRO A 23 2.35 -21.92 -3.10
C PRO A 23 3.70 -22.32 -3.70
N ALA A 24 3.96 -23.62 -3.81
CA ALA A 24 5.08 -24.15 -4.60
C ALA A 24 4.85 -23.88 -6.10
N GLU A 25 5.91 -23.80 -6.87
CA GLU A 25 5.90 -23.50 -8.31
C GLU A 25 5.18 -22.20 -8.67
N TYR A 26 5.12 -21.24 -7.72
CA TYR A 26 4.51 -19.95 -7.96
C TYR A 26 5.34 -19.12 -8.95
N LYS A 27 4.71 -18.65 -10.01
CA LYS A 27 5.35 -17.90 -11.12
C LYS A 27 5.02 -16.41 -11.11
N GLY A 28 4.15 -15.99 -10.19
CA GLY A 28 3.67 -14.62 -10.13
C GLY A 28 4.71 -13.64 -9.61
N VAL A 29 4.43 -12.36 -9.83
CA VAL A 29 5.24 -11.22 -9.42
C VAL A 29 4.39 -10.29 -8.57
N MET A 30 4.94 -9.78 -7.49
CA MET A 30 4.30 -8.83 -6.59
C MET A 30 4.81 -7.41 -6.84
N LEU A 31 3.94 -6.42 -6.67
CA LEU A 31 4.28 -5.01 -6.54
C LEU A 31 4.10 -4.59 -5.09
N GLN A 32 5.07 -3.93 -4.47
CA GLN A 32 4.82 -3.05 -3.35
C GLN A 32 4.23 -1.76 -3.90
N GLY A 33 2.92 -1.55 -3.74
CA GLY A 33 2.15 -0.49 -4.37
C GLY A 33 2.27 0.89 -3.70
N PHE A 34 3.34 1.12 -2.93
CA PHE A 34 3.59 2.37 -2.23
C PHE A 34 5.08 2.57 -1.92
N TYR A 35 5.43 3.78 -1.52
CA TYR A 35 6.73 4.19 -0.99
C TYR A 35 6.51 5.16 0.17
N TRP A 36 7.56 5.47 0.95
CA TRP A 36 7.41 6.33 2.12
C TRP A 36 6.95 7.74 1.72
N ASN A 37 5.91 8.24 2.36
CA ASN A 37 5.20 9.48 2.00
C ASN A 37 4.60 9.48 0.58
N GLY A 38 4.35 8.31 0.00
CA GLY A 38 3.80 8.11 -1.34
C GLY A 38 2.32 8.48 -1.51
N TYR A 39 1.81 9.41 -0.73
CA TYR A 39 0.40 9.80 -0.71
C TYR A 39 -0.11 10.34 -2.06
N ALA A 40 0.78 10.88 -2.89
CA ALA A 40 0.42 11.40 -4.21
C ALA A 40 0.24 10.32 -5.29
N ASP A 41 0.83 9.13 -5.10
CA ASP A 41 0.84 8.07 -6.12
C ASP A 41 0.14 6.78 -5.66
N SER A 42 -0.03 6.58 -4.35
CA SER A 42 -0.49 5.31 -3.76
C SER A 42 -1.92 5.37 -3.21
N GLN A 43 -2.69 6.40 -3.55
CA GLN A 43 -4.10 6.49 -3.17
C GLN A 43 -4.93 5.40 -3.87
N TRP A 44 -5.97 4.91 -3.21
CA TRP A 44 -6.81 3.84 -3.73
C TRP A 44 -7.36 4.12 -5.14
N PRO A 45 -7.90 5.32 -5.45
CA PRO A 45 -8.38 5.62 -6.80
C PRO A 45 -7.26 5.70 -7.85
N LEU A 46 -6.02 6.03 -7.45
CA LEU A 46 -4.90 6.11 -8.37
C LEU A 46 -4.40 4.72 -8.75
N LEU A 47 -4.27 3.83 -7.77
CA LEU A 47 -3.94 2.42 -8.00
C LEU A 47 -5.03 1.72 -8.81
N GLU A 48 -6.31 1.98 -8.52
CA GLU A 48 -7.44 1.45 -9.28
C GLU A 48 -7.39 1.88 -10.76
N ARG A 49 -7.11 3.15 -11.02
CA ARG A 49 -7.02 3.67 -12.39
C ARG A 49 -5.87 3.05 -13.19
N ASP A 50 -4.73 2.72 -12.56
CA ASP A 50 -3.60 2.04 -13.21
C ASP A 50 -3.79 0.52 -13.31
N ALA A 51 -4.94 -0.01 -12.89
CA ALA A 51 -5.18 -1.45 -12.80
C ALA A 51 -4.98 -2.21 -14.11
N ASP A 52 -5.21 -1.59 -15.28
CA ASP A 52 -4.93 -2.20 -16.59
C ASP A 52 -3.42 -2.46 -16.77
N ASN A 53 -2.58 -1.48 -16.50
CA ASN A 53 -1.12 -1.62 -16.59
C ASN A 53 -0.61 -2.60 -15.53
N LEU A 54 -1.13 -2.50 -14.30
CA LEU A 54 -0.75 -3.40 -13.21
C LEU A 54 -1.08 -4.86 -13.55
N ALA A 55 -2.26 -5.13 -14.12
CA ALA A 55 -2.70 -6.49 -14.48
C ALA A 55 -1.87 -7.13 -15.61
N THR A 56 -1.26 -6.34 -16.49
CA THR A 56 -0.35 -6.87 -17.50
C THR A 56 0.97 -7.39 -16.92
N THR A 57 1.32 -6.95 -15.72
CA THR A 57 2.63 -7.15 -15.14
C THR A 57 2.58 -7.97 -13.85
N PHE A 58 1.75 -7.55 -12.89
CA PHE A 58 1.74 -8.08 -11.52
C PHE A 58 0.57 -9.02 -11.26
N ASP A 59 0.82 -10.02 -10.45
CA ASP A 59 -0.18 -10.98 -9.98
C ASP A 59 -0.67 -10.62 -8.56
N LEU A 60 0.15 -9.89 -7.81
CA LEU A 60 -0.14 -9.43 -6.45
C LEU A 60 0.27 -7.95 -6.30
N VAL A 61 -0.52 -7.20 -5.54
CA VAL A 61 -0.18 -5.84 -5.11
C VAL A 61 -0.30 -5.76 -3.59
N TRP A 62 0.83 -5.50 -2.92
CA TRP A 62 0.88 -5.19 -1.51
C TRP A 62 0.61 -3.69 -1.34
N VAL A 63 -0.42 -3.36 -0.57
CA VAL A 63 -0.85 -1.98 -0.28
C VAL A 63 -0.57 -1.62 1.17
N PRO A 64 -0.44 -0.32 1.53
CA PRO A 64 -0.19 0.07 2.92
C PRO A 64 -1.34 -0.34 3.84
N GLN A 65 -1.07 -0.35 5.16
CA GLN A 65 -2.10 -0.53 6.17
C GLN A 65 -3.24 0.47 5.91
N SER A 66 -4.46 -0.04 5.85
CA SER A 66 -5.57 0.69 5.23
C SER A 66 -6.50 1.40 6.21
N ALA A 67 -6.40 1.11 7.52
CA ALA A 67 -7.22 1.77 8.52
C ALA A 67 -6.65 3.14 8.93
N ASN A 68 -7.47 3.95 9.59
CA ASN A 68 -7.10 5.27 10.06
C ASN A 68 -6.18 5.21 11.29
N CYS A 69 -5.11 5.99 11.28
CA CYS A 69 -4.12 6.08 12.35
C CYS A 69 -4.24 7.36 13.20
N GLY A 70 -5.40 8.01 13.16
CA GLY A 70 -5.65 9.25 13.91
C GLY A 70 -5.13 10.53 13.22
N GLY A 71 -4.57 10.41 12.01
CA GLY A 71 -4.02 11.50 11.23
C GLY A 71 -3.36 11.00 9.96
N GLN A 72 -2.57 11.85 9.31
CA GLN A 72 -1.77 11.46 8.17
C GLN A 72 -0.67 10.49 8.61
N SER A 73 -0.63 9.32 8.00
CA SER A 73 0.28 8.24 8.37
C SER A 73 0.48 7.28 7.21
N MET A 74 1.63 6.61 7.19
CA MET A 74 1.89 5.47 6.31
C MET A 74 1.19 4.18 6.78
N GLY A 75 0.63 4.18 8.00
CA GLY A 75 -0.11 3.06 8.55
C GLY A 75 0.57 2.32 9.71
N TYR A 76 1.85 2.62 10.01
CA TYR A 76 2.63 1.88 11.01
C TYR A 76 2.41 2.36 12.46
N ASP A 77 1.65 3.42 12.66
CA ASP A 77 1.11 3.87 13.94
C ASP A 77 -0.39 3.56 14.04
N ASP A 78 -0.78 2.33 13.77
CA ASP A 78 -2.17 1.90 13.63
C ASP A 78 -3.00 2.16 14.91
N LEU A 79 -4.19 2.74 14.70
CA LEU A 79 -5.09 3.11 15.77
C LEU A 79 -6.39 2.30 15.71
N TYR A 80 -6.96 2.14 14.53
CA TYR A 80 -8.21 1.40 14.32
C TYR A 80 -7.95 0.10 13.56
N TRP A 81 -8.68 -0.97 13.94
CA TRP A 81 -8.66 -2.25 13.23
C TRP A 81 -9.99 -2.56 12.52
N PHE A 82 -11.13 -2.11 13.09
CA PHE A 82 -12.44 -2.55 12.63
C PHE A 82 -13.32 -1.43 12.07
N SER A 83 -13.27 -0.23 12.63
CA SER A 83 -14.34 0.76 12.47
C SER A 83 -14.02 1.90 11.51
N ASN A 84 -12.77 2.31 11.37
CA ASN A 84 -12.41 3.50 10.61
C ASN A 84 -11.37 3.21 9.52
N TYR A 85 -11.81 3.32 8.27
CA TYR A 85 -10.97 3.10 7.08
C TYR A 85 -10.87 4.35 6.18
N THR A 86 -11.14 5.52 6.72
CA THR A 86 -10.75 6.78 6.07
C THR A 86 -9.31 7.10 6.45
N SER A 87 -8.37 6.71 5.60
CA SER A 87 -6.92 6.80 5.84
C SER A 87 -6.27 7.86 4.96
N SER A 88 -4.95 7.97 5.04
CA SER A 88 -4.15 8.84 4.16
C SER A 88 -4.26 8.46 2.67
N PHE A 89 -4.71 7.25 2.37
CA PHE A 89 -4.77 6.71 1.00
C PHE A 89 -6.17 6.71 0.40
N GLY A 90 -7.20 6.98 1.17
CA GLY A 90 -8.58 7.08 0.70
C GLY A 90 -9.62 6.60 1.70
N THR A 91 -10.87 6.49 1.25
CA THR A 91 -12.01 6.01 2.04
C THR A 91 -12.14 4.49 1.97
N LYS A 92 -13.01 3.93 2.82
CA LYS A 92 -13.38 2.50 2.79
C LYS A 92 -13.95 2.10 1.43
N GLU A 93 -14.81 2.94 0.86
CA GLU A 93 -15.48 2.71 -0.42
C GLU A 93 -14.47 2.69 -1.58
N GLU A 94 -13.54 3.63 -1.60
CA GLU A 94 -12.46 3.68 -2.59
C GLU A 94 -11.54 2.44 -2.48
N LEU A 95 -11.21 2.02 -1.27
CA LEU A 95 -10.42 0.80 -1.02
C LEU A 95 -11.15 -0.45 -1.55
N LYS A 96 -12.43 -0.60 -1.24
CA LYS A 96 -13.26 -1.72 -1.73
C LYS A 96 -13.39 -1.72 -3.25
N SER A 97 -13.56 -0.55 -3.86
CA SER A 97 -13.61 -0.39 -5.32
C SER A 97 -12.30 -0.86 -5.96
N MET A 98 -11.17 -0.39 -5.45
CA MET A 98 -9.84 -0.78 -5.93
C MET A 98 -9.62 -2.30 -5.84
N ILE A 99 -9.89 -2.91 -4.67
CA ILE A 99 -9.72 -4.36 -4.47
C ILE A 99 -10.63 -5.15 -5.42
N SER A 100 -11.88 -4.72 -5.60
CA SER A 100 -12.83 -5.34 -6.52
C SER A 100 -12.34 -5.25 -7.97
N THR A 101 -11.85 -4.08 -8.39
CA THR A 101 -11.28 -3.87 -9.74
C THR A 101 -10.03 -4.72 -9.94
N PHE A 102 -9.13 -4.79 -8.97
CA PHE A 102 -7.94 -5.65 -9.02
C PHE A 102 -8.34 -7.11 -9.17
N LYS A 103 -9.24 -7.60 -8.34
CA LYS A 103 -9.75 -8.97 -8.41
C LYS A 103 -10.37 -9.30 -9.78
N ALA A 104 -11.20 -8.40 -10.34
CA ALA A 104 -11.79 -8.57 -11.66
C ALA A 104 -10.75 -8.66 -12.79
N LYS A 105 -9.56 -8.09 -12.58
CA LYS A 105 -8.41 -8.14 -13.51
C LYS A 105 -7.39 -9.23 -13.19
N GLY A 106 -7.65 -10.07 -12.18
CA GLY A 106 -6.78 -11.18 -11.79
C GLY A 106 -5.62 -10.79 -10.87
N ILE A 107 -5.62 -9.58 -10.34
CA ILE A 107 -4.64 -9.12 -9.34
C ILE A 107 -5.17 -9.44 -7.94
N GLY A 108 -4.32 -10.07 -7.11
CA GLY A 108 -4.60 -10.25 -5.68
C GLY A 108 -4.07 -9.10 -4.84
N THR A 109 -4.85 -8.62 -3.88
CA THR A 109 -4.42 -7.55 -2.97
C THR A 109 -3.92 -8.14 -1.66
N ILE A 110 -2.73 -7.71 -1.21
CA ILE A 110 -2.08 -8.10 0.03
C ILE A 110 -2.19 -6.93 1.02
N ALA A 111 -2.78 -7.17 2.19
CA ALA A 111 -2.88 -6.19 3.26
C ALA A 111 -1.57 -6.10 4.06
N ASP A 112 -1.16 -4.90 4.43
CA ASP A 112 -0.12 -4.69 5.45
C ASP A 112 -0.73 -4.84 6.84
N ILE A 113 -0.15 -5.69 7.68
CA ILE A 113 -0.66 -6.09 9.00
C ILE A 113 0.30 -5.65 10.07
N VAL A 114 -0.11 -4.64 10.83
CA VAL A 114 0.63 -4.10 11.97
C VAL A 114 -0.03 -4.59 13.24
N ILE A 115 0.54 -5.63 13.85
CA ILE A 115 0.01 -6.27 15.08
C ILE A 115 1.06 -6.48 16.16
N ASN A 116 2.32 -6.13 15.89
CA ASN A 116 3.35 -6.12 16.92
C ASN A 116 3.01 -5.12 18.02
N HIS A 117 2.59 -3.94 17.62
CA HIS A 117 2.33 -2.80 18.49
C HIS A 117 1.06 -2.07 18.04
N ARG A 118 0.58 -1.15 18.90
CA ARG A 118 -0.57 -0.30 18.60
C ARG A 118 -0.45 1.08 19.26
N LYS A 119 -0.98 2.11 18.59
CA LYS A 119 -1.04 3.48 19.09
C LYS A 119 -2.12 3.61 20.16
N ASN A 120 -1.84 4.39 21.19
CA ASN A 120 -2.81 4.78 22.21
C ASN A 120 -3.71 5.95 21.74
N VAL A 121 -4.85 6.14 22.42
CA VAL A 121 -5.83 7.19 22.08
C VAL A 121 -5.54 8.51 22.81
N SER A 122 -5.57 8.49 24.14
CA SER A 122 -5.53 9.69 24.96
C SER A 122 -4.59 9.63 26.14
N ASN A 123 -4.27 8.45 26.62
CA ASN A 123 -3.27 8.22 27.63
C ASN A 123 -2.29 7.12 27.17
N TRP A 124 -1.26 6.85 27.94
CA TRP A 124 -0.17 5.97 27.53
C TRP A 124 -0.58 4.52 27.23
N VAL A 125 -1.70 4.04 27.77
CA VAL A 125 -2.09 2.61 27.82
C VAL A 125 -3.53 2.34 27.43
N ASP A 126 -4.21 3.28 26.76
CA ASP A 126 -5.59 3.14 26.29
C ASP A 126 -5.67 2.86 24.80
N PHE A 127 -6.67 2.11 24.39
CA PHE A 127 -6.93 1.78 23.00
C PHE A 127 -8.38 2.09 22.64
N PRO A 128 -8.71 2.32 21.35
CA PRO A 128 -10.10 2.53 20.96
C PRO A 128 -10.93 1.27 21.22
N LYS A 129 -12.14 1.49 21.72
CA LYS A 129 -13.18 0.47 21.71
C LYS A 129 -13.86 0.47 20.37
N GLU A 130 -13.87 -0.65 19.69
CA GLU A 130 -14.44 -0.83 18.37
C GLU A 130 -15.49 -1.94 18.37
N THR A 131 -16.55 -1.79 17.55
CA THR A 131 -17.58 -2.83 17.41
C THR A 131 -17.58 -3.37 15.99
N TYR A 132 -17.48 -4.69 15.85
CA TYR A 132 -17.59 -5.37 14.56
C TYR A 132 -18.56 -6.55 14.65
N LYS A 133 -19.56 -6.59 13.76
CA LYS A 133 -20.64 -7.61 13.74
C LYS A 133 -21.30 -7.84 15.10
N GLY A 134 -21.49 -6.77 15.87
CA GLY A 134 -22.13 -6.81 17.17
C GLY A 134 -21.25 -7.32 18.31
N VAL A 135 -19.96 -7.52 18.08
CA VAL A 135 -18.96 -7.86 19.09
C VAL A 135 -18.08 -6.64 19.36
N ASP A 136 -17.88 -6.33 20.63
CA ASP A 136 -16.97 -5.27 21.06
C ASP A 136 -15.54 -5.80 21.18
N TYR A 137 -14.59 -5.09 20.58
CA TYR A 137 -13.16 -5.32 20.64
C TYR A 137 -12.48 -4.11 21.29
N GLU A 138 -11.82 -4.34 22.40
CA GLU A 138 -11.09 -3.31 23.14
C GLU A 138 -9.86 -3.94 23.78
N LEU A 139 -8.68 -3.51 23.34
CA LEU A 139 -7.45 -3.84 24.04
C LEU A 139 -7.35 -2.97 25.30
N LYS A 140 -6.69 -3.47 26.33
CA LYS A 140 -6.54 -2.84 27.64
C LYS A 140 -5.07 -2.73 28.01
N SER A 141 -4.76 -1.98 29.03
CA SER A 141 -3.41 -1.91 29.58
C SER A 141 -2.82 -3.29 29.90
N THR A 142 -3.66 -4.24 30.33
CA THR A 142 -3.27 -5.64 30.59
C THR A 142 -2.96 -6.47 29.34
N ASP A 143 -3.13 -5.91 28.15
CA ASP A 143 -2.77 -6.51 26.86
C ASP A 143 -1.45 -5.96 26.32
N ILE A 144 -0.78 -5.07 27.07
CA ILE A 144 0.54 -4.51 26.76
C ILE A 144 1.59 -5.36 27.48
N CYS A 145 2.71 -5.65 26.82
CA CYS A 145 3.82 -6.42 27.40
C CYS A 145 4.37 -5.77 28.68
N ALA A 146 4.76 -6.60 29.65
CA ALA A 146 5.26 -6.14 30.96
C ALA A 146 6.55 -5.31 30.87
N ASP A 147 7.28 -5.48 29.79
CA ASP A 147 8.56 -4.83 29.51
C ASP A 147 8.52 -3.92 28.28
N ASP A 148 7.32 -3.47 27.89
CA ASP A 148 7.10 -2.51 26.80
C ASP A 148 7.96 -1.25 26.99
N ASP A 149 8.57 -0.78 25.91
CA ASP A 149 9.40 0.45 25.83
C ASP A 149 10.65 0.42 26.74
N LYS A 150 11.15 -0.79 27.08
CA LYS A 150 12.35 -0.92 27.93
C LYS A 150 13.60 -0.47 27.20
N TYR A 151 14.46 0.25 27.91
CA TYR A 151 15.79 0.61 27.41
C TYR A 151 16.86 0.56 28.50
N LYS A 152 18.12 0.55 28.10
CA LYS A 152 19.26 0.63 29.04
C LYS A 152 19.69 2.07 29.25
N GLN A 153 19.74 2.50 30.51
CA GLN A 153 20.41 3.71 30.95
C GLN A 153 21.68 3.31 31.73
N GLY A 154 22.82 3.34 31.05
CA GLY A 154 24.04 2.74 31.58
C GLY A 154 23.92 1.23 31.74
N ASN A 155 24.07 0.73 32.98
CA ASN A 155 23.90 -0.70 33.31
C ASN A 155 22.49 -1.06 33.86
N THR A 156 21.59 -0.08 33.96
CA THR A 156 20.25 -0.26 34.56
C THR A 156 19.20 -0.31 33.45
N TRP A 157 18.26 -1.26 33.56
CA TRP A 157 17.06 -1.29 32.73
C TRP A 157 16.04 -0.27 33.25
N VAL A 158 15.45 0.50 32.34
CA VAL A 158 14.35 1.45 32.56
C VAL A 158 13.13 0.95 31.83
N TYR A 159 11.95 1.07 32.44
CA TYR A 159 10.67 0.56 31.97
C TYR A 159 9.63 1.70 31.95
N PRO A 160 9.68 2.65 30.99
CA PRO A 160 8.86 3.86 31.01
C PRO A 160 7.37 3.58 31.07
N THR A 161 6.87 2.64 30.25
CA THR A 161 5.44 2.28 30.22
C THR A 161 4.99 1.68 31.55
N LYS A 162 5.77 0.78 32.13
CA LYS A 162 5.46 0.16 33.43
C LYS A 162 5.47 1.20 34.57
N ASP A 163 6.44 2.08 34.56
CA ASP A 163 6.55 3.14 35.57
C ASP A 163 5.36 4.10 35.46
N TRP A 164 5.02 4.53 34.24
CA TRP A 164 3.87 5.38 34.00
C TRP A 164 2.56 4.69 34.43
N ALA A 165 2.34 3.44 34.02
CA ALA A 165 1.16 2.66 34.36
C ALA A 165 1.01 2.55 35.89
N THR A 166 2.08 2.20 36.60
CA THR A 166 2.10 2.10 38.08
C THR A 166 1.73 3.43 38.74
N GLN A 167 2.32 4.54 38.30
CA GLN A 167 2.04 5.88 38.84
C GLN A 167 0.59 6.33 38.61
N ASN A 168 -0.05 5.86 37.55
CA ASN A 168 -1.42 6.24 37.18
C ASN A 168 -2.46 5.16 37.55
N GLY A 169 -2.08 4.10 38.28
CA GLY A 169 -3.00 3.09 38.79
C GLY A 169 -3.43 2.05 37.76
N TYR A 170 -2.70 1.91 36.66
CA TYR A 170 -2.93 0.87 35.66
C TYR A 170 -2.02 -0.35 35.92
N GLN A 171 -2.45 -1.50 35.40
CA GLN A 171 -1.65 -2.74 35.39
C GLN A 171 -1.36 -3.11 33.93
N LEU A 172 -0.12 -3.48 33.66
CA LEU A 172 0.25 -4.13 32.39
C LEU A 172 0.06 -5.63 32.48
N SER A 173 0.25 -6.35 31.37
CA SER A 173 0.41 -7.80 31.38
C SER A 173 1.52 -8.24 32.33
N THR A 174 1.47 -9.49 32.76
CA THR A 174 2.58 -10.14 33.50
C THR A 174 3.60 -10.78 32.56
N ASN A 175 3.34 -10.82 31.27
CA ASN A 175 4.19 -11.43 30.27
C ASN A 175 5.12 -10.38 29.67
N ASN A 176 6.37 -10.74 29.50
CA ASN A 176 7.29 -9.99 28.68
C ASN A 176 7.02 -10.26 27.21
N ASP A 177 7.47 -9.34 26.35
CA ASP A 177 7.51 -9.51 24.94
C ASP A 177 8.20 -10.83 24.55
N THR A 178 7.77 -11.41 23.43
CA THR A 178 8.28 -12.69 22.92
C THR A 178 9.30 -12.51 21.80
N GLY A 179 9.59 -11.29 21.45
CA GLY A 179 10.54 -10.92 20.42
C GLY A 179 11.40 -9.71 20.81
N THR A 180 11.63 -8.84 19.84
CA THR A 180 12.41 -7.62 20.01
C THR A 180 11.46 -6.45 20.30
N ASP A 181 11.63 -5.82 21.46
CA ASP A 181 10.89 -4.63 21.86
C ASP A 181 11.14 -3.45 20.89
N TRP A 182 10.07 -2.71 20.56
CA TRP A 182 10.12 -1.48 19.77
C TRP A 182 9.52 -0.30 20.54
N GLY A 183 10.36 0.65 20.92
CA GLY A 183 10.02 1.75 21.81
C GLY A 183 9.19 2.89 21.18
N GLY A 184 8.31 2.62 20.23
CA GLY A 184 7.53 3.66 19.55
C GLY A 184 6.05 3.69 19.92
N MET A 185 5.42 2.52 20.03
CA MET A 185 4.01 2.30 20.32
C MET A 185 3.90 1.32 21.50
N ARG A 186 2.71 0.78 21.76
CA ARG A 186 2.49 -0.20 22.86
C ARG A 186 2.60 -1.60 22.30
N ASP A 187 3.65 -2.34 22.67
CA ASP A 187 3.86 -3.72 22.26
C ASP A 187 2.80 -4.63 22.84
N LEU A 188 2.13 -5.38 21.97
CA LEU A 188 0.99 -6.22 22.34
C LEU A 188 1.44 -7.57 22.88
N ASP A 189 0.84 -7.97 24.01
CA ASP A 189 1.06 -9.30 24.59
C ASP A 189 0.30 -10.39 23.80
N HIS A 190 0.96 -11.01 22.84
CA HIS A 190 0.37 -12.09 22.04
C HIS A 190 0.05 -13.36 22.84
N LYS A 191 0.43 -13.47 24.11
CA LYS A 191 -0.06 -14.53 25.02
C LYS A 191 -1.45 -14.20 25.54
N SER A 192 -1.88 -12.92 25.52
CA SER A 192 -3.23 -12.53 25.89
C SER A 192 -4.27 -13.13 24.94
N THR A 193 -5.29 -13.77 25.53
CA THR A 193 -6.43 -14.28 24.76
C THR A 193 -7.21 -13.14 24.10
N ASN A 194 -7.27 -11.96 24.75
CA ASN A 194 -7.94 -10.79 24.20
C ASN A 194 -7.23 -10.28 22.94
N VAL A 195 -5.90 -10.17 22.96
CA VAL A 195 -5.08 -9.83 21.79
C VAL A 195 -5.30 -10.85 20.66
N GLN A 196 -5.16 -12.15 20.97
CA GLN A 196 -5.34 -13.19 19.96
C GLN A 196 -6.73 -13.18 19.33
N ASN A 197 -7.79 -13.01 20.12
CA ASN A 197 -9.15 -12.96 19.59
C ASN A 197 -9.39 -11.73 18.73
N SER A 198 -8.88 -10.57 19.14
CA SER A 198 -8.97 -9.32 18.39
C SER A 198 -8.23 -9.42 17.06
N VAL A 199 -6.98 -9.91 17.05
CA VAL A 199 -6.20 -10.13 15.84
C VAL A 199 -6.87 -11.12 14.88
N LYS A 200 -7.34 -12.26 15.39
CA LYS A 200 -8.05 -13.26 14.56
C LYS A 200 -9.29 -12.67 13.89
N ALA A 201 -10.08 -11.91 14.63
CA ALA A 201 -11.27 -11.26 14.08
C ALA A 201 -10.91 -10.20 13.03
N TYR A 202 -9.90 -9.39 13.29
CA TYR A 202 -9.37 -8.39 12.37
C TYR A 202 -8.92 -9.02 11.05
N LEU A 203 -8.07 -10.04 11.10
CA LEU A 203 -7.55 -10.71 9.92
C LEU A 203 -8.66 -11.39 9.10
N LYS A 204 -9.64 -12.00 9.74
CA LYS A 204 -10.80 -12.57 9.04
C LYS A 204 -11.62 -11.50 8.34
N MET A 205 -11.87 -10.37 9.01
CA MET A 205 -12.59 -9.24 8.42
C MET A 205 -11.91 -8.75 7.13
N LEU A 206 -10.58 -8.66 7.12
CA LEU A 206 -9.86 -8.22 5.93
C LEU A 206 -10.03 -9.19 4.75
N LEU A 207 -10.11 -10.51 5.01
CA LEU A 207 -10.29 -11.51 3.96
C LEU A 207 -11.74 -11.65 3.49
N GLU A 208 -12.72 -11.22 4.29
CA GLU A 208 -14.13 -11.31 3.93
C GLU A 208 -14.44 -10.47 2.68
N GLU A 209 -15.02 -11.11 1.67
CA GLU A 209 -15.38 -10.47 0.39
C GLU A 209 -16.37 -9.30 0.56
N GLU A 210 -17.29 -9.41 1.50
CA GLU A 210 -18.31 -8.39 1.79
C GLU A 210 -17.70 -7.16 2.46
N GLU A 211 -16.59 -7.33 3.19
CA GLU A 211 -15.88 -6.24 3.85
C GLU A 211 -14.80 -5.64 2.95
N PHE A 212 -13.81 -6.42 2.54
CA PHE A 212 -12.70 -5.95 1.71
C PHE A 212 -12.29 -6.92 0.60
N GLY A 213 -12.11 -8.23 0.91
CA GLY A 213 -11.70 -9.22 -0.06
C GLY A 213 -10.20 -9.26 -0.34
N TYR A 214 -9.37 -8.90 0.62
CA TYR A 214 -7.93 -9.19 0.56
C TYR A 214 -7.69 -10.69 0.42
N ILE A 215 -6.58 -11.09 -0.20
CA ILE A 215 -6.26 -12.51 -0.37
C ILE A 215 -5.04 -12.96 0.43
N GLY A 216 -4.36 -12.05 1.09
CA GLY A 216 -3.16 -12.35 1.84
C GLY A 216 -2.67 -11.18 2.69
N PHE A 217 -1.57 -11.44 3.41
CA PHE A 217 -1.03 -10.54 4.40
C PHE A 217 0.49 -10.33 4.22
N ARG A 218 0.95 -9.11 4.46
CA ARG A 218 2.32 -8.79 4.82
C ARG A 218 2.34 -8.42 6.29
N TYR A 219 3.01 -9.20 7.11
CA TYR A 219 3.16 -8.93 8.54
C TYR A 219 4.36 -8.01 8.78
N ASP A 220 4.09 -6.89 9.42
CA ASP A 220 5.08 -5.90 9.85
C ASP A 220 5.84 -6.39 11.08
N MET A 221 7.12 -6.00 11.19
CA MET A 221 7.97 -6.20 12.37
C MET A 221 7.86 -7.59 13.03
N VAL A 222 7.93 -8.66 12.24
CA VAL A 222 7.71 -10.04 12.78
C VAL A 222 8.81 -10.53 13.73
N LEU A 223 9.88 -9.79 13.93
CA LEU A 223 10.85 -10.04 14.98
C LEU A 223 10.38 -9.55 16.36
N GLY A 224 9.35 -8.70 16.40
CA GLY A 224 8.80 -8.17 17.64
C GLY A 224 7.94 -9.17 18.40
N TYR A 225 7.53 -10.28 17.80
CA TYR A 225 6.80 -11.36 18.47
C TYR A 225 7.13 -12.72 17.87
N SER A 226 6.89 -13.80 18.64
CA SER A 226 7.21 -15.16 18.20
C SER A 226 6.43 -15.56 16.93
N GLY A 227 7.12 -16.14 15.93
CA GLY A 227 6.50 -16.70 14.72
C GLY A 227 5.41 -17.74 14.98
N ALA A 228 5.36 -18.35 16.17
CA ALA A 228 4.28 -19.24 16.59
C ALA A 228 2.91 -18.53 16.63
N TYR A 229 2.87 -17.22 16.89
CA TYR A 229 1.61 -16.45 16.84
C TYR A 229 1.18 -16.17 15.40
N THR A 230 2.09 -15.88 14.50
CA THR A 230 1.79 -15.82 13.05
C THR A 230 1.19 -17.14 12.58
N LYS A 231 1.70 -18.29 13.05
CA LYS A 231 1.10 -19.60 12.77
C LYS A 231 -0.36 -19.66 13.24
N ILE A 232 -0.62 -19.33 14.51
CA ILE A 232 -1.97 -19.34 15.09
C ILE A 232 -2.94 -18.46 14.28
N TYR A 233 -2.50 -17.28 13.89
CA TYR A 233 -3.30 -16.34 13.11
C TYR A 233 -3.57 -16.81 11.69
N ASN A 234 -2.56 -17.34 11.01
CA ASN A 234 -2.71 -17.86 9.65
C ASN A 234 -3.54 -19.15 9.61
N GLU A 235 -3.40 -20.04 10.60
CA GLU A 235 -4.22 -21.26 10.68
C GLU A 235 -5.71 -20.94 10.94
N ASP A 236 -6.01 -19.83 11.62
CA ASP A 236 -7.36 -19.37 11.90
C ASP A 236 -7.97 -18.58 10.70
N ALA A 237 -7.26 -17.60 10.16
CA ALA A 237 -7.73 -16.74 9.07
C ALA A 237 -7.62 -17.39 7.69
N LYS A 238 -6.62 -18.24 7.47
CA LYS A 238 -6.35 -18.99 6.22
C LYS A 238 -6.13 -18.10 4.99
N PRO A 239 -5.20 -17.13 5.06
CA PRO A 239 -4.85 -16.33 3.89
C PRO A 239 -4.27 -17.23 2.79
N LYS A 240 -4.51 -16.86 1.53
CA LYS A 240 -3.89 -17.55 0.38
C LYS A 240 -2.38 -17.28 0.29
N TYR A 241 -1.96 -16.09 0.69
CA TYR A 241 -0.57 -15.66 0.73
C TYR A 241 -0.26 -15.01 2.07
N SER A 242 0.95 -15.25 2.58
CA SER A 242 1.44 -14.62 3.80
C SER A 242 2.95 -14.43 3.69
N VAL A 243 3.42 -13.22 3.99
CA VAL A 243 4.84 -12.87 4.01
C VAL A 243 5.15 -12.01 5.22
N GLY A 244 6.27 -12.29 5.90
CA GLY A 244 6.71 -11.52 7.06
C GLY A 244 7.96 -10.70 6.80
N GLU A 245 8.03 -9.55 7.46
CA GLU A 245 9.21 -8.71 7.49
C GLU A 245 10.19 -9.20 8.56
N CYS A 246 10.93 -10.24 8.24
CA CYS A 246 12.00 -10.76 9.11
C CYS A 246 13.34 -10.15 8.73
N TRP A 247 13.62 -8.95 9.19
CA TRP A 247 14.83 -8.19 8.82
C TRP A 247 16.06 -8.65 9.59
N HIS A 248 16.64 -9.77 9.22
CA HIS A 248 17.74 -10.37 9.94
C HIS A 248 18.63 -11.28 9.05
N SER A 249 19.53 -12.03 9.69
CA SER A 249 20.35 -13.06 9.04
C SER A 249 19.49 -14.15 8.39
N THR A 250 20.04 -14.85 7.41
CA THR A 250 19.35 -15.94 6.72
C THR A 250 18.90 -17.05 7.67
N ASN A 251 19.68 -17.35 8.69
CA ASN A 251 19.30 -18.38 9.68
C ASN A 251 18.08 -17.92 10.49
N THR A 252 18.05 -16.67 10.96
CA THR A 252 16.89 -16.12 11.68
C THR A 252 15.64 -16.11 10.80
N ILE A 253 15.77 -15.74 9.51
CA ILE A 253 14.64 -15.78 8.57
C ILE A 253 14.10 -17.21 8.44
N LYS A 254 14.97 -18.23 8.31
CA LYS A 254 14.57 -19.63 8.27
C LYS A 254 13.88 -20.07 9.55
N ASP A 255 14.48 -19.75 10.69
CA ASP A 255 13.94 -20.13 12.01
C ASP A 255 12.55 -19.53 12.21
N TRP A 256 12.35 -18.28 11.74
CA TRP A 256 11.04 -17.65 11.77
C TRP A 256 10.04 -18.35 10.84
N ILE A 257 10.41 -18.65 9.58
CA ILE A 257 9.57 -19.42 8.64
C ILE A 257 9.15 -20.76 9.28
N ASP A 258 10.09 -21.47 9.89
CA ASP A 258 9.81 -22.76 10.56
C ASP A 258 8.91 -22.58 11.78
N ALA A 259 9.10 -21.51 12.59
CA ALA A 259 8.25 -21.20 13.73
C ALA A 259 6.80 -20.90 13.31
N THR A 260 6.59 -20.32 12.12
CA THR A 260 5.23 -20.15 11.56
C THR A 260 4.60 -21.47 11.10
N GLY A 261 5.30 -22.60 11.21
CA GLY A 261 4.87 -23.88 10.62
C GLY A 261 4.82 -23.83 9.08
N LYS A 262 5.59 -22.94 8.47
CA LYS A 262 5.60 -22.67 7.01
C LYS A 262 4.26 -22.15 6.49
N THR A 263 3.46 -21.54 7.35
CA THR A 263 2.24 -20.84 6.95
C THR A 263 2.51 -19.43 6.44
N SER A 264 3.77 -18.97 6.49
CA SER A 264 4.22 -17.68 5.95
C SER A 264 5.55 -17.82 5.21
N ALA A 265 5.70 -17.06 4.14
CA ALA A 265 6.98 -16.71 3.52
C ALA A 265 7.62 -15.55 4.28
N ALA A 266 8.85 -15.18 3.91
CA ALA A 266 9.53 -14.00 4.42
C ALA A 266 10.22 -13.23 3.29
N PHE A 267 10.41 -11.92 3.48
CA PHE A 267 11.26 -11.13 2.60
C PHE A 267 12.73 -11.57 2.72
N ASP A 268 13.36 -11.80 1.57
CA ASP A 268 14.78 -12.19 1.50
C ASP A 268 15.69 -10.95 1.56
N PHE A 269 15.91 -10.42 2.77
CA PHE A 269 16.77 -9.27 3.00
C PHE A 269 18.21 -9.51 2.53
N GLN A 270 18.70 -10.75 2.56
CA GLN A 270 20.05 -11.06 2.14
C GLN A 270 20.20 -11.02 0.60
N PHE A 271 19.12 -11.30 -0.13
CA PHE A 271 19.07 -11.05 -1.57
C PHE A 271 19.23 -9.55 -1.87
N ARG A 272 18.47 -8.71 -1.20
CA ARG A 272 18.56 -7.26 -1.33
C ARG A 272 19.96 -6.74 -1.03
N TYR A 273 20.59 -7.19 0.07
CA TYR A 273 21.93 -6.75 0.44
C TYR A 273 22.99 -7.17 -0.56
N THR A 274 22.89 -8.36 -1.12
CA THR A 274 23.81 -8.85 -2.15
C THR A 274 23.73 -7.97 -3.41
N VAL A 275 22.52 -7.64 -3.87
CA VAL A 275 22.30 -6.73 -5.01
C VAL A 275 22.80 -5.32 -4.71
N ARG A 276 22.45 -4.77 -3.56
CA ARG A 276 22.92 -3.44 -3.12
C ARG A 276 24.45 -3.37 -3.07
N ASN A 277 25.11 -4.41 -2.55
CA ASN A 277 26.57 -4.45 -2.49
C ASN A 277 27.20 -4.44 -3.87
N ALA A 278 26.70 -5.26 -4.80
CA ALA A 278 27.20 -5.30 -6.17
C ALA A 278 27.13 -3.92 -6.85
N ILE A 279 25.98 -3.26 -6.72
CA ILE A 279 25.73 -1.96 -7.33
C ILE A 279 26.55 -0.85 -6.66
N ASN A 280 26.45 -0.72 -5.34
CA ASN A 280 27.06 0.40 -4.63
C ASN A 280 28.59 0.31 -4.63
N LYS A 281 29.18 -0.90 -4.68
CA LYS A 281 30.61 -1.13 -4.85
C LYS A 281 31.09 -1.09 -6.31
N GLN A 282 30.17 -1.07 -7.28
CA GLN A 282 30.46 -1.15 -8.70
C GLN A 282 31.29 -2.41 -9.07
N ASP A 283 30.91 -3.50 -8.45
CA ASP A 283 31.56 -4.80 -8.64
C ASP A 283 30.48 -5.92 -8.66
N TRP A 284 30.12 -6.33 -9.86
CA TRP A 284 29.03 -7.28 -10.08
C TRP A 284 29.34 -8.70 -9.60
N SER A 285 30.62 -9.01 -9.33
CA SER A 285 31.00 -10.29 -8.72
C SER A 285 30.44 -10.50 -7.31
N TRP A 286 29.98 -9.42 -6.65
CA TRP A 286 29.32 -9.51 -5.35
C TRP A 286 28.00 -10.27 -5.37
N LEU A 287 27.36 -10.44 -6.54
CA LEU A 287 26.18 -11.29 -6.69
C LEU A 287 26.46 -12.78 -6.44
N ALA A 288 27.71 -13.19 -6.54
CA ALA A 288 28.20 -14.54 -6.24
C ALA A 288 28.78 -14.69 -4.82
N GLN A 289 28.52 -13.72 -3.92
CA GLN A 289 29.14 -13.70 -2.59
C GLN A 289 28.09 -13.61 -1.47
N GLN A 290 28.54 -13.97 -0.27
CA GLN A 290 27.79 -13.78 0.95
C GLN A 290 27.78 -12.30 1.35
N ASN A 291 26.67 -11.85 1.94
CA ASN A 291 26.64 -10.60 2.68
C ASN A 291 26.89 -10.92 4.17
N GLU A 292 28.04 -10.53 4.70
CA GLU A 292 28.39 -10.75 6.12
C GLU A 292 28.14 -12.19 6.60
N GLY A 293 28.56 -13.17 5.81
CA GLY A 293 28.39 -14.58 6.11
C GLY A 293 27.00 -15.16 5.80
N ASN A 294 26.11 -14.37 5.21
CA ASN A 294 24.76 -14.78 4.87
C ASN A 294 24.57 -14.93 3.36
N TRP A 295 24.02 -16.05 2.93
CA TRP A 295 23.54 -16.27 1.57
C TRP A 295 22.06 -15.84 1.43
N PRO A 296 21.64 -15.30 0.28
CA PRO A 296 20.22 -15.21 -0.04
C PRO A 296 19.50 -16.55 0.09
N LEU A 297 18.25 -16.57 0.54
CA LEU A 297 17.43 -17.79 0.60
C LEU A 297 17.31 -18.50 -0.75
N VAL A 298 17.37 -17.74 -1.83
CA VAL A 298 17.28 -18.25 -3.20
C VAL A 298 18.61 -18.73 -3.79
N SER A 299 19.75 -18.53 -3.12
CA SER A 299 21.05 -18.93 -3.63
C SER A 299 21.20 -20.45 -3.64
N LYS A 300 22.02 -20.94 -4.60
CA LYS A 300 22.34 -22.36 -4.72
C LYS A 300 23.12 -22.87 -3.50
N GLU A 301 24.04 -22.08 -2.99
CA GLU A 301 24.98 -22.41 -1.92
C GLU A 301 24.28 -22.62 -0.58
N TYR A 302 23.27 -21.83 -0.33
CA TYR A 302 22.49 -21.94 0.90
C TYR A 302 21.42 -23.03 0.84
N TYR A 303 21.11 -23.50 -0.33
CA TYR A 303 19.87 -24.12 -0.63
C TYR A 303 19.86 -25.64 -0.38
N SER A 304 19.05 -26.08 0.56
CA SER A 304 18.70 -27.48 0.78
C SER A 304 17.29 -27.84 0.25
N GLY A 305 16.75 -27.09 -0.68
CA GLY A 305 15.51 -27.40 -1.41
C GLY A 305 14.24 -26.71 -0.93
N SER A 306 14.07 -26.35 0.33
CA SER A 306 12.75 -26.01 0.86
C SER A 306 12.47 -24.52 1.09
N TYR A 307 13.46 -23.67 1.33
CA TYR A 307 13.23 -22.27 1.71
C TYR A 307 13.09 -21.32 0.53
N ARG A 308 13.56 -21.70 -0.64
CA ARG A 308 13.38 -20.92 -1.88
C ARG A 308 11.90 -20.66 -2.20
N GLN A 309 11.04 -21.63 -1.91
CA GLN A 309 9.59 -21.48 -2.02
C GLN A 309 9.05 -20.29 -1.20
N TYR A 310 9.61 -20.08 -0.02
CA TYR A 310 9.18 -19.07 0.95
C TYR A 310 9.97 -17.76 0.87
N ALA A 311 10.78 -17.57 -0.16
CA ALA A 311 11.53 -16.35 -0.37
C ALA A 311 10.74 -15.35 -1.21
N VAL A 312 10.35 -14.22 -0.62
CA VAL A 312 9.90 -13.05 -1.36
C VAL A 312 11.10 -12.15 -1.57
N THR A 313 11.60 -12.13 -2.81
CA THR A 313 12.82 -11.39 -3.17
C THR A 313 12.49 -9.95 -3.52
N PHE A 314 13.38 -9.03 -3.16
CA PHE A 314 13.25 -7.61 -3.46
C PHE A 314 14.62 -6.94 -3.53
N VAL A 315 14.72 -5.77 -4.10
CA VAL A 315 15.99 -5.02 -4.22
C VAL A 315 15.95 -3.69 -3.47
N GLU A 316 14.78 -3.12 -3.29
CA GLU A 316 14.51 -1.92 -2.51
C GLU A 316 13.07 -1.93 -2.00
N ASN A 317 12.81 -1.25 -0.87
CA ASN A 317 11.50 -1.03 -0.29
C ASN A 317 11.42 0.34 0.39
N HIS A 318 10.28 0.66 0.99
CA HIS A 318 10.00 1.94 1.66
C HIS A 318 10.89 2.24 2.88
N ASP A 319 11.57 1.23 3.45
CA ASP A 319 12.51 1.40 4.58
C ASP A 319 13.98 1.43 4.16
N THR A 320 14.26 1.18 2.91
CA THR A 320 15.63 1.16 2.39
C THR A 320 15.88 2.21 1.31
N GLU A 321 14.87 2.93 0.90
CA GLU A 321 14.90 3.91 -0.18
C GLU A 321 15.65 5.21 0.13
N TYR A 322 15.93 5.96 -0.91
CA TYR A 322 16.36 7.34 -0.82
C TYR A 322 15.12 8.25 -0.68
N ARG A 323 14.94 8.87 0.48
CA ARG A 323 13.82 9.79 0.74
C ARG A 323 14.21 11.25 0.48
N SER A 324 15.38 11.66 0.96
CA SER A 324 15.93 13.02 0.74
C SER A 324 17.44 13.05 0.90
N SER A 325 18.06 14.20 0.68
CA SER A 325 19.51 14.40 0.93
C SER A 325 19.90 14.22 2.39
N THR A 326 18.97 14.44 3.31
CA THR A 326 19.16 14.31 4.76
C THR A 326 18.59 13.02 5.33
N GLU A 327 17.75 12.32 4.57
CA GLU A 327 17.12 11.05 4.96
C GLU A 327 17.37 9.99 3.90
N GLN A 328 18.50 9.31 4.04
CA GLN A 328 18.88 8.18 3.19
C GLN A 328 18.96 6.95 4.07
N GLN A 329 18.08 5.97 3.79
CA GLN A 329 18.08 4.73 4.56
C GLN A 329 19.29 3.86 4.15
N ASP A 330 19.18 3.08 3.12
CA ASP A 330 20.28 2.30 2.54
C ASP A 330 20.02 2.04 1.05
N PRO A 331 19.81 3.10 0.22
CA PRO A 331 19.26 2.98 -1.11
C PRO A 331 20.21 2.34 -2.12
N LEU A 332 19.63 1.80 -3.18
CA LEU A 332 20.33 1.58 -4.44
C LEU A 332 20.73 2.94 -5.03
N ARG A 333 22.03 3.16 -5.22
CA ARG A 333 22.52 4.46 -5.68
C ARG A 333 22.40 4.66 -7.19
N LYS A 334 22.27 3.56 -7.95
CA LYS A 334 22.22 3.54 -9.42
C LYS A 334 21.84 2.14 -9.92
N ASP A 335 21.80 1.97 -11.22
CA ASP A 335 21.62 0.67 -11.88
C ASP A 335 20.30 -0.05 -11.51
N THR A 336 19.25 0.75 -11.22
CA THR A 336 17.92 0.25 -10.84
C THR A 336 17.35 -0.74 -11.85
N LEU A 337 17.55 -0.50 -13.16
CA LEU A 337 17.12 -1.43 -14.21
C LEU A 337 17.85 -2.77 -14.13
N ALA A 338 19.17 -2.75 -13.95
CA ALA A 338 19.95 -3.99 -13.81
C ALA A 338 19.59 -4.76 -12.53
N ALA A 339 19.31 -4.03 -11.43
CA ALA A 339 18.82 -4.64 -10.19
C ALA A 339 17.49 -5.37 -10.41
N ASN A 340 16.52 -4.72 -11.06
CA ASN A 340 15.22 -5.34 -11.37
C ASN A 340 15.36 -6.47 -12.40
N ALA A 341 16.27 -6.37 -13.38
CA ALA A 341 16.55 -7.46 -14.31
C ALA A 341 17.09 -8.70 -13.57
N TYR A 342 18.00 -8.51 -12.63
CA TYR A 342 18.47 -9.62 -11.79
C TYR A 342 17.35 -10.19 -10.92
N LEU A 343 16.55 -9.32 -10.28
CA LEU A 343 15.38 -9.71 -9.47
C LEU A 343 14.40 -10.59 -10.27
N MET A 344 14.06 -10.16 -11.49
CA MET A 344 13.11 -10.90 -12.34
C MET A 344 13.68 -12.22 -12.88
N ALA A 345 14.98 -12.33 -13.02
CA ALA A 345 15.61 -13.56 -13.49
C ALA A 345 15.72 -14.64 -12.40
N MET A 346 15.84 -14.26 -11.14
CA MET A 346 16.09 -15.18 -10.03
C MET A 346 14.82 -15.91 -9.56
N PRO A 347 14.96 -17.11 -8.92
CA PRO A 347 13.84 -17.78 -8.27
C PRO A 347 13.33 -16.99 -7.04
N GLY A 348 12.38 -17.57 -6.32
CA GLY A 348 11.59 -16.86 -5.31
C GLY A 348 10.43 -16.08 -5.95
N THR A 349 9.69 -15.34 -5.15
CA THR A 349 8.63 -14.45 -5.64
C THR A 349 9.18 -13.03 -5.68
N PRO A 350 9.40 -12.44 -6.87
CA PRO A 350 9.89 -11.08 -6.96
C PRO A 350 8.86 -10.08 -6.47
N CYS A 351 9.30 -9.11 -5.66
CA CYS A 351 8.53 -7.94 -5.25
C CYS A 351 9.20 -6.68 -5.80
N VAL A 352 8.53 -6.01 -6.72
CA VAL A 352 8.98 -4.74 -7.32
C VAL A 352 8.59 -3.58 -6.42
N PHE A 353 9.46 -2.61 -6.25
CA PHE A 353 9.18 -1.41 -5.49
C PHE A 353 8.47 -0.34 -6.34
N MET A 354 7.51 0.38 -5.75
CA MET A 354 6.66 1.34 -6.47
C MET A 354 7.45 2.41 -7.24
N THR A 355 8.49 2.98 -6.63
CA THR A 355 9.29 4.01 -7.31
C THR A 355 10.04 3.47 -8.52
N HIS A 356 10.47 2.20 -8.48
CA HIS A 356 11.07 1.54 -9.63
C HIS A 356 10.05 1.29 -10.73
N TRP A 357 8.83 0.86 -10.36
CA TRP A 357 7.73 0.71 -11.32
C TRP A 357 7.39 2.03 -11.98
N LEU A 358 7.19 3.09 -11.22
CA LEU A 358 6.86 4.42 -11.75
C LEU A 358 7.92 4.97 -12.73
N ALA A 359 9.20 4.68 -12.46
CA ALA A 359 10.31 5.13 -13.29
C ALA A 359 10.51 4.29 -14.57
N TYR A 360 10.18 2.99 -14.55
CA TYR A 360 10.58 2.03 -15.59
C TYR A 360 9.48 1.03 -15.94
N LYS A 361 8.23 1.48 -16.05
CA LYS A 361 7.06 0.61 -16.26
C LYS A 361 7.23 -0.35 -17.43
N GLN A 362 7.62 0.17 -18.60
CA GLN A 362 7.73 -0.64 -19.81
C GLN A 362 8.85 -1.67 -19.72
N GLU A 363 10.01 -1.27 -19.19
CA GLU A 363 11.17 -2.17 -19.06
C GLU A 363 10.89 -3.28 -18.06
N ILE A 364 10.30 -2.96 -16.91
CA ILE A 364 9.93 -3.95 -15.89
C ILE A 364 8.86 -4.91 -16.42
N ALA A 365 7.84 -4.39 -17.11
CA ALA A 365 6.81 -5.21 -17.73
C ALA A 365 7.39 -6.19 -18.76
N ASN A 366 8.36 -5.74 -19.55
CA ASN A 366 9.07 -6.61 -20.50
C ASN A 366 9.87 -7.70 -19.78
N MET A 367 10.57 -7.38 -18.68
CA MET A 367 11.31 -8.36 -17.88
C MET A 367 10.38 -9.42 -17.30
N VAL A 368 9.22 -9.00 -16.76
CA VAL A 368 8.20 -9.90 -16.22
C VAL A 368 7.61 -10.79 -17.32
N ALA A 369 7.35 -10.25 -18.51
CA ALA A 369 6.84 -11.03 -19.65
C ALA A 369 7.82 -12.13 -20.05
N VAL A 370 9.13 -11.85 -20.10
CA VAL A 370 10.17 -12.85 -20.39
C VAL A 370 10.21 -13.90 -19.27
N ARG A 371 10.19 -13.49 -17.99
CA ARG A 371 10.13 -14.42 -16.84
C ARG A 371 8.96 -15.39 -16.97
N LYS A 372 7.76 -14.87 -17.24
CA LYS A 372 6.51 -15.66 -17.37
C LYS A 372 6.59 -16.60 -18.59
N ALA A 373 7.10 -16.14 -19.73
CA ALA A 373 7.24 -16.93 -20.95
C ALA A 373 8.24 -18.10 -20.80
N VAL A 374 9.32 -17.88 -20.09
CA VAL A 374 10.29 -18.94 -19.72
C VAL A 374 9.70 -19.86 -18.65
N GLY A 375 8.76 -19.37 -17.84
CA GLY A 375 8.10 -20.15 -16.79
C GLY A 375 8.94 -20.28 -15.51
N ILE A 376 9.70 -19.23 -15.16
CA ILE A 376 10.46 -19.19 -13.92
C ILE A 376 9.51 -19.14 -12.73
N SER A 377 9.69 -20.05 -11.79
CA SER A 377 8.93 -20.14 -10.54
C SER A 377 9.82 -19.83 -9.31
N ASN A 378 9.18 -19.81 -8.16
CA ASN A 378 9.89 -19.68 -6.88
C ASN A 378 10.79 -20.89 -6.57
N LEU A 379 10.64 -22.00 -7.28
CA LEU A 379 11.48 -23.21 -7.14
C LEU A 379 12.53 -23.39 -8.25
N SER A 380 12.56 -22.50 -9.24
CA SER A 380 13.56 -22.55 -10.31
C SER A 380 14.99 -22.53 -9.78
N VAL A 381 15.92 -23.15 -10.50
CA VAL A 381 17.32 -23.33 -10.07
C VAL A 381 18.23 -22.37 -10.82
N PRO A 382 18.91 -21.44 -10.14
CA PRO A 382 19.90 -20.58 -10.76
C PRO A 382 21.24 -21.33 -10.89
N THR A 383 21.96 -21.02 -11.97
CA THR A 383 23.34 -21.53 -12.20
C THR A 383 24.21 -20.38 -12.66
N GLU A 384 25.25 -20.06 -11.91
CA GLU A 384 26.23 -19.05 -12.32
C GLU A 384 26.93 -19.51 -13.63
N VAL A 385 27.03 -18.57 -14.56
CA VAL A 385 27.72 -18.76 -15.85
C VAL A 385 29.01 -17.95 -15.92
N GLY A 386 29.05 -16.83 -15.25
CA GLY A 386 30.21 -15.96 -15.15
C GLY A 386 30.06 -14.89 -14.11
N SER A 387 31.15 -14.63 -13.39
CA SER A 387 31.18 -13.67 -12.28
C SER A 387 32.50 -12.93 -12.30
N VAL A 388 32.47 -11.69 -12.75
CA VAL A 388 33.61 -10.76 -12.76
C VAL A 388 33.16 -9.38 -12.36
N LYS A 389 34.11 -8.48 -12.10
CA LYS A 389 33.78 -7.09 -11.69
C LYS A 389 32.80 -6.40 -12.63
N ASP A 390 32.95 -6.56 -13.95
CA ASP A 390 32.20 -5.80 -14.96
C ASP A 390 30.86 -6.44 -15.31
N TYR A 391 30.62 -7.71 -14.98
CA TYR A 391 29.35 -8.39 -15.18
C TYR A 391 29.17 -9.60 -14.28
N TYR A 392 27.90 -9.93 -14.05
CA TYR A 392 27.46 -11.22 -13.53
C TYR A 392 26.48 -11.85 -14.52
N ALA A 393 26.67 -13.13 -14.82
CA ALA A 393 25.82 -13.90 -15.73
C ALA A 393 25.26 -15.12 -15.01
N VAL A 394 23.94 -15.26 -14.99
CA VAL A 394 23.22 -16.37 -14.36
C VAL A 394 22.21 -16.97 -15.32
N GLN A 395 22.21 -18.29 -15.43
CA GLN A 395 21.21 -19.07 -16.13
C GLN A 395 20.17 -19.56 -15.13
N VAL A 396 18.88 -19.44 -15.47
CA VAL A 396 17.78 -19.96 -14.66
C VAL A 396 16.87 -20.82 -15.53
N GLU A 397 16.59 -22.03 -15.06
CA GLU A 397 15.70 -22.95 -15.75
C GLU A 397 14.27 -22.73 -15.32
N GLY A 398 13.39 -22.58 -16.30
CA GLY A 398 11.94 -22.45 -16.12
C GLY A 398 11.20 -23.75 -16.44
N SER A 399 9.97 -23.64 -16.92
CA SER A 399 9.17 -24.80 -17.34
C SER A 399 9.55 -25.27 -18.76
N ASP A 400 9.26 -26.54 -19.05
CA ASP A 400 9.43 -27.14 -20.38
C ASP A 400 10.86 -27.03 -20.94
N SER A 401 11.87 -27.12 -20.07
CA SER A 401 13.30 -26.99 -20.43
C SER A 401 13.68 -25.64 -21.04
N LYS A 402 12.80 -24.62 -20.91
CA LYS A 402 13.12 -23.25 -21.29
C LYS A 402 14.08 -22.63 -20.28
N LYS A 403 14.97 -21.79 -20.74
CA LYS A 403 15.98 -21.16 -19.90
C LYS A 403 16.10 -19.67 -20.20
N LEU A 404 16.37 -18.90 -19.14
CA LEU A 404 16.75 -17.50 -19.20
C LEU A 404 18.22 -17.39 -18.80
N LEU A 405 19.03 -16.72 -19.61
CA LEU A 405 20.34 -16.22 -19.24
C LEU A 405 20.22 -14.72 -19.01
N CYS A 406 20.39 -14.31 -17.78
CA CYS A 406 20.45 -12.91 -17.36
C CYS A 406 21.91 -12.50 -17.21
N VAL A 407 22.28 -11.42 -17.87
CA VAL A 407 23.58 -10.78 -17.71
C VAL A 407 23.35 -9.35 -17.21
N VAL A 408 23.95 -9.01 -16.07
CA VAL A 408 23.88 -7.68 -15.48
C VAL A 408 25.27 -7.10 -15.27
N GLY A 409 25.41 -5.80 -15.40
CA GLY A 409 26.67 -5.07 -15.22
C GLY A 409 27.08 -4.21 -16.39
N THR A 410 28.16 -3.47 -16.23
CA THR A 410 28.62 -2.47 -17.22
C THR A 410 28.91 -3.07 -18.59
N LYS A 411 29.28 -4.37 -18.64
CA LYS A 411 29.53 -5.11 -19.88
C LYS A 411 28.42 -6.06 -20.30
N ALA A 412 27.23 -5.99 -19.69
CA ALA A 412 26.12 -6.86 -20.04
C ALA A 412 25.75 -6.82 -21.52
N ASN A 413 25.74 -5.63 -22.13
CA ASN A 413 25.37 -5.46 -23.54
C ASN A 413 26.44 -5.91 -24.54
N SER A 414 27.71 -6.06 -24.12
CA SER A 414 28.81 -6.59 -24.92
C SER A 414 29.06 -8.08 -24.67
N TYR A 415 28.34 -8.69 -23.74
CA TYR A 415 28.42 -10.12 -23.48
C TYR A 415 27.90 -10.93 -24.68
N THR A 416 28.63 -11.91 -25.10
CA THR A 416 28.25 -12.78 -26.24
C THR A 416 28.19 -14.23 -25.76
N PRO A 417 27.01 -14.79 -25.51
CA PRO A 417 26.86 -16.20 -25.21
C PRO A 417 27.06 -17.05 -26.44
N ASN A 418 27.13 -18.36 -26.29
CA ASN A 418 27.19 -19.25 -27.45
C ASN A 418 25.90 -19.16 -28.30
N SER A 419 25.95 -19.75 -29.51
CA SER A 419 24.89 -19.62 -30.52
C SER A 419 23.53 -20.26 -30.17
N SER A 420 23.46 -21.05 -29.10
CA SER A 420 22.18 -21.62 -28.61
C SER A 420 21.31 -20.62 -27.88
N TRP A 421 21.86 -19.48 -27.46
CA TRP A 421 21.18 -18.42 -26.78
C TRP A 421 20.73 -17.34 -27.76
N LYS A 422 19.49 -16.88 -27.66
CA LYS A 422 18.91 -15.82 -28.47
C LYS A 422 18.59 -14.61 -27.61
N LYS A 423 19.10 -13.44 -27.97
CA LYS A 423 18.83 -12.19 -27.26
C LYS A 423 17.36 -11.81 -27.41
N VAL A 424 16.68 -11.46 -26.32
CA VAL A 424 15.25 -11.09 -26.30
C VAL A 424 15.04 -9.64 -25.93
N ILE A 425 15.60 -9.17 -24.82
CA ILE A 425 15.55 -7.77 -24.38
C ILE A 425 16.90 -7.33 -23.82
N SER A 426 17.14 -6.05 -23.81
CA SER A 426 18.30 -5.45 -23.13
C SER A 426 18.02 -3.98 -22.82
N GLY A 427 18.75 -3.43 -21.88
CA GLY A 427 18.69 -2.04 -21.50
C GLY A 427 19.96 -1.60 -20.77
N TYR A 428 19.85 -0.56 -19.94
CA TYR A 428 20.99 -0.04 -19.22
C TYR A 428 21.55 -1.07 -18.24
N HIS A 429 22.75 -1.56 -18.53
CA HIS A 429 23.52 -2.53 -17.75
C HIS A 429 22.83 -3.90 -17.56
N TYR A 430 21.93 -4.30 -18.47
CA TYR A 430 21.40 -5.67 -18.49
C TYR A 430 21.13 -6.19 -19.89
N ALA A 431 21.15 -7.51 -20.05
CA ALA A 431 20.70 -8.21 -21.24
C ALA A 431 20.10 -9.57 -20.87
N TYR A 432 19.00 -9.94 -21.52
CA TYR A 432 18.37 -11.24 -21.41
C TYR A 432 18.51 -12.03 -22.70
N TYR A 433 18.87 -13.29 -22.55
CA TYR A 433 18.91 -14.27 -23.63
C TYR A 433 18.06 -15.47 -23.21
N VAL A 434 17.39 -16.08 -24.18
CA VAL A 434 16.54 -17.25 -23.95
C VAL A 434 17.04 -18.45 -24.76
N GLN A 435 16.73 -19.65 -24.24
CA GLN A 435 16.94 -20.94 -24.90
C GLN A 435 15.71 -21.81 -24.71
N GLY A 436 15.32 -22.59 -25.73
CA GLY A 436 14.13 -23.44 -25.70
C GLY A 436 12.81 -22.68 -25.97
N ILE A 437 12.90 -21.41 -26.32
CA ILE A 437 11.80 -20.56 -26.80
C ILE A 437 12.36 -19.52 -27.78
N GLU A 438 11.58 -19.19 -28.82
CA GLU A 438 11.98 -18.14 -29.75
C GLU A 438 11.60 -16.76 -29.19
N PRO A 439 12.45 -15.72 -29.35
CA PRO A 439 12.10 -14.35 -28.96
C PRO A 439 10.78 -13.85 -29.57
N ALA A 440 10.47 -14.27 -30.80
CA ALA A 440 9.23 -13.90 -31.49
C ALA A 440 7.98 -14.49 -30.86
N ASP A 441 8.09 -15.57 -30.08
CA ASP A 441 6.99 -16.20 -29.38
C ASP A 441 6.72 -15.55 -27.99
N ILE A 442 7.54 -14.60 -27.61
CA ILE A 442 7.40 -13.84 -26.34
C ILE A 442 6.66 -12.55 -26.61
N THR A 443 5.39 -12.49 -26.20
CA THR A 443 4.61 -11.27 -26.31
C THR A 443 5.03 -10.28 -25.23
N LEU A 444 5.67 -9.19 -25.64
CA LEU A 444 5.97 -8.08 -24.75
C LEU A 444 4.75 -7.16 -24.61
N PRO A 445 4.33 -6.79 -23.40
CA PRO A 445 3.17 -5.92 -23.20
C PRO A 445 3.48 -4.49 -23.64
N VAL A 446 2.43 -3.75 -23.97
CA VAL A 446 2.50 -2.30 -24.16
C VAL A 446 1.87 -1.64 -22.96
N ILE A 447 2.66 -0.94 -22.19
CA ILE A 447 2.18 -0.15 -21.06
C ILE A 447 1.58 1.14 -21.60
N LYS A 448 0.34 1.40 -21.22
CA LYS A 448 -0.33 2.66 -21.59
C LYS A 448 0.32 3.80 -20.81
N GLU A 449 0.59 4.91 -21.47
CA GLU A 449 0.99 6.12 -20.75
C GLU A 449 -0.12 6.52 -19.77
N ASP A 450 0.28 6.72 -18.52
CA ASP A 450 -0.66 7.27 -17.55
C ASP A 450 -1.06 8.66 -18.00
N SER A 451 -2.34 8.86 -18.22
CA SER A 451 -2.89 10.17 -17.97
C SER A 451 -2.79 10.39 -16.45
N LYS A 452 -1.62 10.84 -15.95
CA LYS A 452 -1.54 11.34 -14.57
C LYS A 452 -2.72 12.28 -14.40
N PRO A 453 -3.54 12.13 -13.33
CA PRO A 453 -4.53 13.15 -13.07
C PRO A 453 -3.73 14.44 -12.93
N LYS A 454 -3.94 15.33 -13.85
CA LYS A 454 -3.62 16.72 -13.60
C LYS A 454 -4.53 17.13 -12.46
N ASP A 455 -3.99 17.85 -11.49
CA ASP A 455 -4.82 18.51 -10.50
C ASP A 455 -5.97 19.15 -11.26
N GLY A 456 -7.19 18.80 -10.86
CA GLY A 456 -8.36 19.28 -11.56
C GLY A 456 -8.40 20.80 -11.52
N VAL A 457 -8.73 21.40 -12.61
CA VAL A 457 -8.95 22.85 -12.68
C VAL A 457 -10.35 23.11 -12.13
N TYR A 458 -10.48 24.07 -11.22
CA TYR A 458 -11.78 24.48 -10.67
C TYR A 458 -12.78 24.73 -11.79
N ASP A 459 -13.92 24.09 -11.74
CA ASP A 459 -14.98 24.13 -12.75
C ASP A 459 -16.36 24.53 -12.19
N GLY A 460 -16.40 24.94 -10.91
CA GLY A 460 -17.61 25.40 -10.20
C GLY A 460 -17.78 24.68 -8.86
N VAL A 461 -18.70 25.19 -8.04
CA VAL A 461 -19.03 24.58 -6.75
C VAL A 461 -19.89 23.33 -6.96
N PRO A 462 -19.46 22.15 -6.51
CA PRO A 462 -20.28 20.95 -6.61
C PRO A 462 -21.61 21.05 -5.87
N SER A 463 -22.65 20.45 -6.39
CA SER A 463 -24.01 20.53 -5.85
C SER A 463 -24.19 19.89 -4.46
N PHE A 464 -23.27 19.02 -4.05
CA PHE A 464 -23.26 18.41 -2.73
C PHE A 464 -22.68 19.32 -1.63
N CYS A 465 -22.08 20.47 -1.98
CA CYS A 465 -21.65 21.46 -1.00
C CYS A 465 -22.87 22.18 -0.42
N THR A 466 -23.24 21.82 0.81
CA THR A 466 -24.41 22.38 1.51
C THR A 466 -24.01 23.01 2.84
N ILE A 467 -24.74 24.03 3.27
CA ILE A 467 -24.56 24.70 4.57
C ILE A 467 -25.84 24.61 5.38
N GLU A 468 -25.68 24.49 6.69
CA GLU A 468 -26.80 24.57 7.63
C GLU A 468 -27.02 26.01 8.10
N GLU A 469 -28.22 26.34 8.61
CA GLU A 469 -28.53 27.68 9.09
C GLU A 469 -27.67 28.03 10.32
N GLY A 470 -26.97 29.15 10.25
CA GLY A 470 -26.09 29.63 11.32
C GLY A 470 -24.71 28.94 11.38
N GLU A 471 -24.41 28.02 10.46
CA GLU A 471 -23.13 27.31 10.41
C GLU A 471 -22.00 28.26 9.98
N ILE A 472 -20.87 28.20 10.70
CA ILE A 472 -19.62 28.83 10.30
C ILE A 472 -18.76 27.73 9.68
N CYS A 473 -18.59 27.77 8.36
CA CYS A 473 -17.88 26.70 7.64
C CYS A 473 -17.06 27.21 6.45
N ALA A 474 -16.21 26.37 5.94
CA ALA A 474 -15.49 26.56 4.69
C ALA A 474 -15.37 25.25 3.93
N PHE A 475 -15.30 25.34 2.61
CA PHE A 475 -15.07 24.20 1.71
C PHE A 475 -13.72 24.33 1.06
N PHE A 476 -13.02 23.22 0.93
CA PHE A 476 -11.73 23.18 0.27
C PHE A 476 -11.69 22.07 -0.77
N GLU A 477 -11.43 22.44 -2.02
CA GLU A 477 -11.17 21.53 -3.11
C GLU A 477 -9.67 21.25 -3.16
N ALA A 478 -9.29 20.10 -2.63
CA ALA A 478 -7.89 19.67 -2.53
C ALA A 478 -7.43 19.00 -3.83
N PRO A 479 -6.27 19.39 -4.36
CA PRO A 479 -5.61 18.63 -5.42
C PRO A 479 -5.39 17.18 -5.00
N LEU A 480 -5.44 16.23 -5.92
CA LEU A 480 -5.19 14.81 -5.63
C LEU A 480 -3.79 14.57 -5.05
N THR A 481 -2.82 15.39 -5.44
CA THR A 481 -1.45 15.37 -4.92
C THR A 481 -1.33 15.72 -3.43
N TRP A 482 -2.40 16.25 -2.81
CA TRP A 482 -2.45 16.59 -1.38
C TRP A 482 -2.89 15.42 -0.50
N GLY A 483 -3.06 14.23 -1.05
CA GLY A 483 -3.49 13.06 -0.32
C GLY A 483 -5.00 13.02 -0.07
N ALA A 484 -5.42 12.12 0.82
CA ALA A 484 -6.83 11.88 1.11
C ALA A 484 -7.32 12.53 2.41
N LEU A 485 -6.45 13.21 3.14
CA LEU A 485 -6.78 13.94 4.37
C LEU A 485 -6.45 15.43 4.21
N THR A 486 -7.30 16.26 4.75
CA THR A 486 -7.13 17.73 4.77
C THR A 486 -7.40 18.26 6.17
N TYR A 487 -6.57 19.19 6.59
CA TYR A 487 -6.65 19.87 7.89
C TYR A 487 -6.91 21.35 7.68
N THR A 488 -7.54 21.97 8.67
CA THR A 488 -7.86 23.39 8.68
C THR A 488 -7.23 24.05 9.90
N TRP A 489 -6.47 25.12 9.64
CA TRP A 489 -5.95 26.02 10.63
C TRP A 489 -6.63 27.39 10.46
N ALA A 490 -7.33 27.89 11.48
CA ALA A 490 -8.05 29.13 11.42
C ALA A 490 -7.73 29.99 12.66
N TRP A 491 -7.66 31.32 12.50
CA TRP A 491 -7.31 32.23 13.59
C TRP A 491 -7.94 33.61 13.44
N MET A 492 -8.00 34.35 14.56
CA MET A 492 -8.33 35.76 14.64
C MET A 492 -7.10 36.61 14.37
N ASP A 493 -7.22 37.78 13.77
CA ASP A 493 -6.07 38.67 13.42
C ASP A 493 -5.08 38.91 14.56
N LYS A 494 -5.52 38.86 15.80
CA LYS A 494 -4.72 39.07 17.02
C LYS A 494 -4.56 37.80 17.87
N GLY A 495 -4.83 36.63 17.32
CA GLY A 495 -4.81 35.36 18.04
C GLY A 495 -3.94 34.31 17.39
N ASP A 496 -3.72 33.21 18.13
CA ASP A 496 -3.08 32.00 17.64
C ASP A 496 -4.17 31.06 17.08
N GLY A 497 -3.83 30.32 16.03
CA GLY A 497 -4.72 29.29 15.48
C GLY A 497 -5.07 28.22 16.49
N LYS A 498 -4.14 27.82 17.36
CA LYS A 498 -4.41 26.88 18.44
C LYS A 498 -5.54 27.34 19.37
N ASP A 499 -5.61 28.63 19.68
CA ASP A 499 -6.67 29.20 20.52
C ASP A 499 -8.04 29.13 19.84
N TYR A 500 -8.05 29.20 18.50
CA TYR A 500 -9.28 29.14 17.74
C TYR A 500 -9.73 27.70 17.44
N VAL A 501 -8.86 26.86 16.88
CA VAL A 501 -9.20 25.48 16.50
C VAL A 501 -9.09 24.47 17.65
N GLY A 502 -8.39 24.81 18.75
CA GLY A 502 -8.28 23.98 19.95
C GLY A 502 -7.24 22.85 19.89
N THR A 503 -6.38 22.84 18.88
CA THR A 503 -5.32 21.84 18.71
C THR A 503 -4.08 22.48 18.08
N ASP A 504 -2.94 21.80 18.14
CA ASP A 504 -1.72 22.26 17.50
C ASP A 504 -1.80 22.14 15.96
N TRP A 505 -0.85 22.79 15.26
CA TRP A 505 -0.68 22.61 13.82
C TRP A 505 -0.59 21.12 13.46
N PRO A 506 -1.21 20.63 12.38
CA PRO A 506 -1.87 21.35 11.28
C PRO A 506 -3.34 21.73 11.53
N GLY A 507 -3.85 21.61 12.74
CA GLY A 507 -5.20 21.99 13.09
C GLY A 507 -6.21 20.85 13.07
N VAL A 508 -7.47 21.18 12.78
CA VAL A 508 -8.60 20.23 12.83
C VAL A 508 -8.81 19.60 11.47
N GLY A 509 -9.01 18.29 11.42
CA GLY A 509 -9.37 17.57 10.19
C GLY A 509 -10.67 18.10 9.59
N ALA A 510 -10.66 18.40 8.29
CA ALA A 510 -11.85 18.70 7.51
C ALA A 510 -12.49 17.40 7.01
N LYS A 511 -13.81 17.36 6.98
CA LYS A 511 -14.57 16.18 6.55
C LYS A 511 -14.61 16.10 5.02
N LEU A 512 -14.20 14.99 4.44
CA LEU A 512 -14.44 14.70 3.02
C LEU A 512 -15.95 14.57 2.77
N ILE A 513 -16.47 15.35 1.82
CA ILE A 513 -17.90 15.40 1.48
C ILE A 513 -18.20 14.94 0.06
N GLY A 514 -17.20 14.77 -0.78
CA GLY A 514 -17.37 14.28 -2.14
C GLY A 514 -16.16 14.55 -3.04
N THR A 515 -16.31 14.19 -4.30
CA THR A 515 -15.32 14.45 -5.37
C THR A 515 -15.97 15.34 -6.41
N ALA A 516 -15.28 16.40 -6.81
CA ALA A 516 -15.71 17.31 -7.86
C ALA A 516 -15.63 16.64 -9.25
N ASP A 517 -16.31 17.19 -10.27
CA ASP A 517 -16.32 16.62 -11.63
C ASP A 517 -14.90 16.57 -12.25
N ASN A 518 -14.01 17.44 -11.83
CA ASN A 518 -12.60 17.49 -12.21
C ASN A 518 -11.72 16.43 -11.51
N GLY A 519 -12.29 15.63 -10.60
CA GLY A 519 -11.62 14.57 -9.86
C GLY A 519 -10.97 14.98 -8.54
N ASN A 520 -10.94 16.27 -8.19
CA ASN A 520 -10.42 16.73 -6.90
C ASN A 520 -11.37 16.38 -5.75
N ARG A 521 -10.82 16.11 -4.57
CA ARG A 521 -11.59 15.85 -3.35
C ARG A 521 -12.07 17.15 -2.73
N VAL A 522 -13.32 17.18 -2.27
CA VAL A 522 -13.90 18.34 -1.61
C VAL A 522 -14.13 18.06 -0.13
N PHE A 523 -13.56 18.90 0.69
CA PHE A 523 -13.63 18.82 2.15
C PHE A 523 -14.46 19.97 2.70
N LYS A 524 -15.17 19.71 3.79
CA LYS A 524 -15.91 20.73 4.56
C LYS A 524 -15.33 20.80 5.96
N TRP A 525 -14.92 21.99 6.36
CA TRP A 525 -14.61 22.32 7.75
C TRP A 525 -15.77 23.10 8.36
N VAL A 526 -16.10 22.79 9.61
CA VAL A 526 -17.12 23.45 10.40
C VAL A 526 -16.51 23.92 11.70
N SER A 527 -16.66 25.22 12.02
CA SER A 527 -16.18 25.78 13.27
C SER A 527 -17.02 25.33 14.45
N THR A 528 -16.35 25.02 15.56
CA THR A 528 -17.02 24.82 16.86
C THR A 528 -17.28 26.11 17.62
N LYS A 529 -16.81 27.24 17.09
CA LYS A 529 -16.99 28.58 17.71
C LYS A 529 -18.20 29.29 17.11
N THR A 530 -18.76 30.23 17.88
CA THR A 530 -19.89 31.08 17.46
C THR A 530 -19.43 32.34 16.72
N THR A 531 -18.12 32.64 16.73
CA THR A 531 -17.54 33.78 16.04
C THR A 531 -16.68 33.25 14.89
N ALA A 532 -16.86 33.80 13.70
CA ALA A 532 -16.06 33.44 12.53
C ALA A 532 -14.60 33.88 12.72
N PRO A 533 -13.62 33.08 12.21
CA PRO A 533 -12.24 33.52 12.22
C PRO A 533 -11.99 34.59 11.15
N ASP A 534 -10.88 35.32 11.25
CA ASP A 534 -10.47 36.26 10.21
C ASP A 534 -9.69 35.60 9.08
N ASN A 535 -8.93 34.56 9.42
CA ASN A 535 -7.99 33.90 8.50
C ASN A 535 -8.11 32.37 8.56
N ILE A 536 -7.70 31.73 7.44
CA ILE A 536 -7.75 30.27 7.29
C ILE A 536 -6.60 29.76 6.40
N ILE A 537 -6.08 28.59 6.75
CA ILE A 537 -5.17 27.77 5.93
C ILE A 537 -5.76 26.38 5.82
N PHE A 538 -5.64 25.76 4.64
CA PHE A 538 -5.85 24.33 4.46
C PHE A 538 -4.51 23.64 4.20
N SER A 539 -4.34 22.44 4.73
CA SER A 539 -3.14 21.63 4.54
C SER A 539 -3.48 20.16 4.33
N GLY A 540 -2.63 19.45 3.58
CA GLY A 540 -2.76 18.01 3.34
C GLY A 540 -1.46 17.47 2.77
N ALA A 541 -1.07 16.26 3.18
CA ALA A 541 0.26 15.73 2.96
C ALA A 541 1.32 16.76 3.43
N GLU A 542 2.33 17.03 2.69
CA GLU A 542 3.34 18.06 3.03
C GLU A 542 3.03 19.45 2.43
N ASN A 543 1.80 19.62 1.93
CA ASN A 543 1.36 20.83 1.24
C ASN A 543 0.47 21.71 2.13
N LYS A 544 0.48 23.01 1.88
CA LYS A 544 -0.47 23.95 2.50
C LYS A 544 -0.79 25.11 1.54
N THR A 545 -1.96 25.73 1.74
CA THR A 545 -2.28 27.00 1.08
C THR A 545 -1.44 28.14 1.64
N ALA A 546 -1.44 29.28 0.97
CA ALA A 546 -1.08 30.55 1.61
C ALA A 546 -2.10 30.90 2.71
N ASP A 547 -1.76 31.88 3.53
CA ASP A 547 -2.72 32.51 4.46
C ASP A 547 -3.83 33.17 3.66
N MET A 548 -5.08 32.83 3.95
CA MET A 548 -6.25 33.33 3.23
C MET A 548 -7.21 34.01 4.19
N VAL A 549 -7.87 35.07 3.73
CA VAL A 549 -8.98 35.70 4.47
C VAL A 549 -10.15 34.72 4.50
N PHE A 550 -10.64 34.45 5.70
CA PHE A 550 -11.84 33.63 5.87
C PHE A 550 -13.09 34.33 5.32
N THR A 551 -13.91 33.57 4.67
CA THR A 551 -15.26 33.96 4.26
C THR A 551 -16.19 32.83 4.65
N ASN A 552 -17.25 33.11 5.42
CA ASN A 552 -18.19 32.06 5.79
C ASN A 552 -18.81 31.40 4.55
N ALA A 553 -18.88 30.09 4.56
CA ALA A 553 -19.26 29.25 3.42
C ALA A 553 -18.42 29.49 2.16
N GLY A 554 -17.18 29.99 2.29
CA GLY A 554 -16.25 30.15 1.21
C GLY A 554 -15.84 28.80 0.61
N TYR A 555 -15.79 28.74 -0.71
CA TYR A 555 -15.24 27.60 -1.45
C TYR A 555 -13.84 27.96 -1.94
N TYR A 556 -12.85 27.23 -1.49
CA TYR A 556 -11.44 27.50 -1.70
C TYR A 556 -10.79 26.40 -2.53
N THR A 557 -9.77 26.78 -3.29
CA THR A 557 -8.79 25.88 -3.90
C THR A 557 -7.39 26.24 -3.37
N LYS A 558 -6.36 25.52 -3.80
CA LYS A 558 -4.97 25.89 -3.47
C LYS A 558 -4.58 27.31 -3.89
N ASP A 559 -5.30 27.87 -4.86
CA ASP A 559 -5.04 29.19 -5.44
C ASP A 559 -5.89 30.31 -4.78
N GLY A 560 -6.65 30.00 -3.75
CA GLY A 560 -7.47 30.92 -2.98
C GLY A 560 -8.99 30.69 -3.09
N LYS A 561 -9.75 31.66 -2.59
CA LYS A 561 -11.22 31.59 -2.61
C LYS A 561 -11.76 31.75 -4.03
N GLN A 562 -12.57 30.82 -4.48
CA GLN A 562 -13.19 30.78 -5.80
C GLN A 562 -14.66 31.25 -5.77
N ALA A 563 -15.40 30.88 -4.73
CA ALA A 563 -16.82 31.12 -4.64
C ALA A 563 -17.29 31.20 -3.18
N VAL A 564 -18.57 31.49 -2.99
CA VAL A 564 -19.28 31.34 -1.70
C VAL A 564 -20.47 30.41 -1.94
N VAL A 565 -20.56 29.36 -1.13
CA VAL A 565 -21.67 28.40 -1.17
C VAL A 565 -22.92 29.07 -0.58
N THR A 566 -24.06 28.95 -1.25
CA THR A 566 -25.32 29.47 -0.78
C THR A 566 -26.20 28.36 -0.22
N ALA A 567 -27.04 28.66 0.76
CA ALA A 567 -27.85 27.69 1.52
C ALA A 567 -28.76 26.77 0.66
N THR A 568 -28.87 27.00 -0.62
CA THR A 568 -29.77 26.26 -1.51
C THR A 568 -29.02 25.30 -2.47
N GLY A 569 -27.71 25.34 -2.56
CA GLY A 569 -26.94 24.55 -3.56
C GLY A 569 -27.33 24.82 -5.01
N ILE A 570 -28.00 25.94 -5.29
CA ILE A 570 -28.54 26.31 -6.60
C ILE A 570 -27.90 27.63 -7.02
N GLU A 571 -27.04 27.60 -8.03
CA GLU A 571 -26.53 28.82 -8.67
C GLU A 571 -27.69 29.61 -9.34
N ALA A 572 -27.84 30.87 -8.97
CA ALA A 572 -28.66 31.77 -9.75
C ALA A 572 -27.91 32.15 -11.03
N ILE A 573 -28.37 31.71 -12.18
CA ILE A 573 -27.80 32.10 -13.47
C ILE A 573 -27.85 33.62 -13.62
N ARG A 574 -26.69 34.27 -13.57
CA ARG A 574 -26.53 35.61 -14.14
C ARG A 574 -26.48 35.46 -15.67
N THR A 575 -27.49 36.00 -16.35
CA THR A 575 -27.56 36.01 -17.80
C THR A 575 -26.50 36.94 -18.37
N THR A 576 -25.32 36.40 -18.66
CA THR A 576 -24.42 36.97 -19.68
C THR A 576 -24.59 36.13 -20.96
N PRO A 577 -24.75 36.75 -22.14
CA PRO A 577 -25.01 36.00 -23.37
C PRO A 577 -23.75 35.23 -23.80
N SER A 578 -23.74 33.93 -23.66
CA SER A 578 -22.76 33.02 -24.28
C SER A 578 -23.45 32.23 -25.39
N THR A 579 -22.85 32.25 -26.53
CA THR A 579 -23.32 31.72 -27.83
C THR A 579 -23.26 30.19 -27.94
N LYS A 580 -23.76 29.43 -26.95
CA LYS A 580 -24.03 28.00 -27.09
C LYS A 580 -25.49 27.74 -26.77
N ASP A 581 -26.20 27.09 -27.70
CA ASP A 581 -27.60 26.70 -27.52
C ASP A 581 -27.78 25.80 -26.30
N ASN A 582 -28.25 26.37 -25.20
CA ASN A 582 -28.55 25.62 -23.99
C ASN A 582 -29.85 24.82 -24.20
N VAL A 583 -29.76 23.50 -24.11
CA VAL A 583 -30.94 22.63 -24.14
C VAL A 583 -31.58 22.61 -22.76
N ILE A 584 -32.87 23.02 -22.69
CA ILE A 584 -33.61 23.16 -21.45
C ILE A 584 -34.71 22.09 -21.42
N TYR A 585 -34.86 21.41 -20.29
CA TYR A 585 -35.95 20.45 -20.04
C TYR A 585 -36.75 20.82 -18.82
N ASP A 586 -38.04 20.53 -18.83
CA ASP A 586 -38.88 20.56 -17.63
C ASP A 586 -38.62 19.33 -16.72
N LEU A 587 -39.25 19.30 -15.54
CA LEU A 587 -39.07 18.16 -14.62
C LEU A 587 -39.65 16.83 -15.13
N GLN A 588 -40.45 16.86 -16.20
CA GLN A 588 -40.98 15.69 -16.89
C GLN A 588 -40.07 15.23 -18.06
N GLY A 589 -38.90 15.88 -18.24
CA GLY A 589 -37.96 15.54 -19.30
C GLY A 589 -38.32 16.08 -20.69
N ARG A 590 -39.30 16.98 -20.82
CA ARG A 590 -39.68 17.58 -22.10
C ARG A 590 -38.80 18.78 -22.39
N LYS A 591 -38.32 18.91 -23.62
CA LYS A 591 -37.51 20.04 -24.08
C LYS A 591 -38.38 21.30 -24.13
N VAL A 592 -37.89 22.39 -23.53
CA VAL A 592 -38.62 23.69 -23.43
C VAL A 592 -37.77 24.77 -24.13
N SER A 593 -38.41 25.58 -24.95
CA SER A 593 -37.74 26.73 -25.57
C SER A 593 -37.62 27.91 -24.58
N LYS A 594 -36.62 28.81 -24.80
CA LYS A 594 -36.39 29.95 -23.90
C LYS A 594 -37.62 30.87 -23.78
N GLU A 595 -38.42 30.97 -24.84
CA GLU A 595 -39.63 31.80 -24.88
C GLU A 595 -40.80 31.18 -24.10
N GLN A 596 -40.74 29.89 -23.80
CA GLN A 596 -41.76 29.16 -23.06
C GLN A 596 -41.47 29.03 -21.57
N LEU A 597 -40.30 29.53 -21.13
CA LEU A 597 -39.93 29.47 -19.72
C LEU A 597 -40.86 30.29 -18.84
N LYS A 598 -41.42 29.63 -17.85
CA LYS A 598 -42.18 30.25 -16.76
C LYS A 598 -41.40 30.12 -15.45
N LYS A 599 -41.75 30.90 -14.45
CA LYS A 599 -41.21 30.74 -13.11
C LYS A 599 -41.32 29.27 -12.67
N GLY A 600 -40.22 28.62 -12.36
CA GLY A 600 -40.21 27.20 -12.03
C GLY A 600 -38.82 26.55 -12.06
N LEU A 601 -38.74 25.24 -11.81
CA LEU A 601 -37.54 24.44 -11.81
C LEU A 601 -37.37 23.74 -13.16
N TYR A 602 -36.18 23.84 -13.76
CA TYR A 602 -35.83 23.26 -15.05
C TYR A 602 -34.48 22.54 -14.99
N ILE A 603 -34.21 21.72 -15.98
CA ILE A 603 -32.88 21.11 -16.19
C ILE A 603 -32.25 21.77 -17.42
N VAL A 604 -31.12 22.44 -17.23
CA VAL A 604 -30.35 23.12 -18.29
C VAL A 604 -28.98 22.48 -18.35
N ASN A 605 -28.64 21.88 -19.48
CA ASN A 605 -27.35 21.16 -19.68
C ASN A 605 -27.07 20.15 -18.58
N GLY A 606 -28.11 19.39 -18.13
CA GLY A 606 -27.99 18.38 -17.06
C GLY A 606 -28.04 18.92 -15.63
N LYS A 607 -28.09 20.24 -15.42
CA LYS A 607 -28.14 20.87 -14.09
C LYS A 607 -29.55 21.40 -13.77
N LYS A 608 -29.98 21.31 -12.50
CA LYS A 608 -31.25 21.87 -12.04
C LYS A 608 -31.14 23.40 -11.91
N VAL A 609 -32.05 24.14 -12.52
CA VAL A 609 -32.05 25.59 -12.57
C VAL A 609 -33.43 26.13 -12.19
N VAL A 610 -33.48 27.11 -11.31
CA VAL A 610 -34.73 27.83 -10.94
C VAL A 610 -34.84 29.10 -11.77
N ILE A 611 -35.91 29.22 -12.53
CA ILE A 611 -36.29 30.47 -13.20
C ILE A 611 -37.23 31.24 -12.24
N LYS A 612 -36.80 32.41 -11.80
CA LYS A 612 -37.54 33.29 -10.86
C LYS A 612 -38.53 34.18 -11.59
#